data_3aeef7162934e282937b72eeaa436569
#
_entry.id   3aeef7162934e282937b72eeaa436569
#
_cell.length_a   1.000
_cell.length_b   1.000
_cell.length_c   1.000
_cell.angle_alpha   90.00
_cell.angle_beta   90.00
_cell.angle_gamma   90.00
#
_symmetry.space_group_name_H-M   'P 1'
#
loop_
_entity.id
_entity.type
_entity.pdbx_description
1 polymer ?
#
loop_
_entity_poly.entity_id
_entity_poly.type
_entity_poly.pdbx_seq_one_letter_code
_entity_poly.pdbx_strand_id
1 'polypeptide(L)'
;MLGVHASASAIIQYGKIARKQGLVNVALDILSRIHTIPTVPIVDCFQKIRQQVKCYLQLAGVMGKNECMQGLEVIESTNLKYFTKEMTAEFYALKGMFLAQINKSEEANKAFSAAVQMHDVLVKAWAMWGDYLENIFVKERQLHLGVSAITCYLHACRHQNESKSRKYLAKVLWLLSFDDDKNTLADAVDKYCIGVPPIQWLAWIPQLLTCLVGSEGKLLLNLISQVGRVYPQAVYFPIRTLYLTLKIEQRERYKSDSGQQQPSSVGNQSHSASDPGPIRATAPMWRCSRIMHMQRELHPTLLSSLEGIVDQMVWFRENWHEEVLRQLQQGLAKCYSVAFEKSGAVSDA
;
A
#
# COMPACT_ATOMS: atom_id res chain seq x y z
N MET A 1 -19.54 -37.94 15.72
CA MET A 1 -19.28 -36.50 15.63
C MET A 1 -18.61 -36.07 14.29
N LEU A 2 -17.57 -36.76 13.79
CA LEU A 2 -16.89 -36.38 12.53
C LEU A 2 -17.83 -36.32 11.32
N GLY A 3 -18.74 -37.28 11.15
CA GLY A 3 -19.69 -37.27 10.02
C GLY A 3 -20.69 -36.12 10.05
N VAL A 4 -21.16 -35.73 11.22
CA VAL A 4 -22.09 -34.59 11.39
C VAL A 4 -21.41 -33.28 11.06
N HIS A 5 -20.19 -33.09 11.55
CA HIS A 5 -19.38 -31.91 11.20
C HIS A 5 -19.06 -31.84 9.70
N ALA A 6 -18.69 -32.96 9.08
CA ALA A 6 -18.42 -33.02 7.64
C ALA A 6 -19.65 -32.65 6.81
N SER A 7 -20.84 -33.16 7.18
CA SER A 7 -22.11 -32.85 6.51
C SER A 7 -22.49 -31.37 6.67
N ALA A 8 -22.42 -30.84 7.90
CA ALA A 8 -22.70 -29.42 8.17
C ALA A 8 -21.72 -28.51 7.42
N SER A 9 -20.43 -28.81 7.49
CA SER A 9 -19.39 -28.05 6.77
C SER A 9 -19.61 -28.06 5.26
N ALA A 10 -20.01 -29.20 4.66
CA ALA A 10 -20.32 -29.28 3.23
C ALA A 10 -21.48 -28.34 2.85
N ILE A 11 -22.60 -28.40 3.59
CA ILE A 11 -23.76 -27.51 3.36
C ILE A 11 -23.36 -26.04 3.46
N ILE A 12 -22.57 -25.68 4.48
CA ILE A 12 -22.09 -24.31 4.67
C ILE A 12 -21.20 -23.85 3.51
N GLN A 13 -20.30 -24.71 3.02
CA GLN A 13 -19.45 -24.39 1.87
C GLN A 13 -20.26 -24.25 0.58
N TYR A 14 -21.24 -25.11 0.33
CA TYR A 14 -22.16 -24.96 -0.80
C TYR A 14 -22.93 -23.64 -0.74
N GLY A 15 -23.52 -23.31 0.42
CA GLY A 15 -24.20 -22.03 0.62
C GLY A 15 -23.28 -20.83 0.39
N LYS A 16 -22.03 -20.90 0.89
CA LYS A 16 -21.02 -19.87 0.68
C LYS A 16 -20.65 -19.70 -0.81
N ILE A 17 -20.53 -20.79 -1.56
CA ILE A 17 -20.21 -20.78 -2.98
C ILE A 17 -21.39 -20.18 -3.75
N ALA A 18 -22.62 -20.65 -3.52
CA ALA A 18 -23.83 -20.14 -4.15
C ALA A 18 -23.97 -18.61 -3.91
N ARG A 19 -23.78 -18.14 -2.67
CA ARG A 19 -23.80 -16.71 -2.36
C ARG A 19 -22.74 -15.93 -3.13
N LYS A 20 -21.50 -16.43 -3.25
CA LYS A 20 -20.43 -15.78 -3.99
C LYS A 20 -20.68 -15.71 -5.50
N GLN A 21 -21.46 -16.64 -6.03
CA GLN A 21 -21.89 -16.66 -7.43
C GLN A 21 -23.16 -15.78 -7.68
N GLY A 22 -23.62 -15.07 -6.65
CA GLY A 22 -24.83 -14.22 -6.78
C GLY A 22 -26.14 -14.97 -6.60
N LEU A 23 -26.13 -16.29 -6.43
CA LEU A 23 -27.32 -17.13 -6.25
C LEU A 23 -27.78 -17.10 -4.76
N VAL A 24 -28.17 -15.93 -4.27
CA VAL A 24 -28.35 -15.70 -2.83
C VAL A 24 -29.54 -16.46 -2.27
N ASN A 25 -30.67 -16.54 -3.00
CA ASN A 25 -31.85 -17.30 -2.58
C ASN A 25 -31.55 -18.81 -2.52
N VAL A 26 -30.81 -19.34 -3.48
CA VAL A 26 -30.32 -20.73 -3.47
C VAL A 26 -29.41 -20.97 -2.27
N ALA A 27 -28.53 -19.99 -1.94
CA ALA A 27 -27.67 -20.08 -0.78
C ALA A 27 -28.47 -20.18 0.54
N LEU A 28 -29.53 -19.38 0.68
CA LEU A 28 -30.43 -19.41 1.85
C LEU A 28 -31.14 -20.76 1.95
N ASP A 29 -31.68 -21.30 0.84
CA ASP A 29 -32.29 -22.63 0.81
C ASP A 29 -31.30 -23.73 1.22
N ILE A 30 -30.09 -23.74 0.65
CA ILE A 30 -29.05 -24.70 1.03
C ILE A 30 -28.72 -24.60 2.52
N LEU A 31 -28.54 -23.40 3.06
CA LEU A 31 -28.21 -23.18 4.47
C LEU A 31 -29.35 -23.60 5.41
N SER A 32 -30.61 -23.54 4.97
CA SER A 32 -31.76 -24.00 5.75
C SER A 32 -31.72 -25.51 6.00
N ARG A 33 -31.13 -26.31 5.13
CA ARG A 33 -31.01 -27.76 5.26
C ARG A 33 -30.18 -28.23 6.45
N ILE A 34 -29.38 -27.35 7.05
CA ILE A 34 -28.65 -27.66 8.28
C ILE A 34 -29.60 -28.08 9.44
N HIS A 35 -30.82 -27.61 9.44
CA HIS A 35 -31.83 -28.00 10.45
C HIS A 35 -32.21 -29.49 10.42
N THR A 36 -31.90 -30.19 9.32
CA THR A 36 -32.13 -31.65 9.21
C THR A 36 -31.04 -32.46 9.91
N ILE A 37 -29.94 -31.83 10.31
CA ILE A 37 -28.81 -32.48 10.97
C ILE A 37 -28.99 -32.39 12.47
N PRO A 38 -29.06 -33.49 13.20
CA PRO A 38 -29.13 -33.47 14.66
C PRO A 38 -27.79 -33.08 15.27
N THR A 39 -27.79 -32.24 16.30
CA THR A 39 -26.61 -31.88 17.11
C THR A 39 -25.46 -31.23 16.34
N VAL A 40 -25.74 -30.13 15.64
CA VAL A 40 -24.70 -29.38 14.92
C VAL A 40 -23.73 -28.70 15.91
N PRO A 41 -22.40 -28.80 15.71
CA PRO A 41 -21.42 -28.12 16.56
C PRO A 41 -21.58 -26.59 16.54
N ILE A 42 -21.26 -25.92 17.64
CA ILE A 42 -21.42 -24.46 17.81
C ILE A 42 -20.64 -23.68 16.71
N VAL A 43 -19.45 -24.16 16.34
CA VAL A 43 -18.66 -23.54 15.28
C VAL A 43 -19.40 -23.57 13.93
N ASP A 44 -20.06 -24.69 13.61
CA ASP A 44 -20.84 -24.81 12.37
C ASP A 44 -22.13 -24.00 12.44
N CYS A 45 -22.78 -23.95 13.61
CA CYS A 45 -23.92 -23.05 13.82
C CYS A 45 -23.53 -21.59 13.58
N PHE A 46 -22.41 -21.15 14.13
CA PHE A 46 -21.87 -19.81 13.85
C PHE A 46 -21.61 -19.57 12.36
N GLN A 47 -20.92 -20.49 11.69
CA GLN A 47 -20.61 -20.35 10.26
C GLN A 47 -21.88 -20.32 9.40
N LYS A 48 -22.90 -21.12 9.73
CA LYS A 48 -24.21 -21.10 9.07
C LYS A 48 -24.88 -19.74 9.20
N ILE A 49 -25.05 -19.26 10.44
CA ILE A 49 -25.70 -17.96 10.70
C ILE A 49 -24.90 -16.83 10.05
N ARG A 50 -23.58 -16.87 10.14
CA ARG A 50 -22.68 -15.93 9.45
C ARG A 50 -22.89 -15.87 7.94
N GLN A 51 -23.06 -17.02 7.27
CA GLN A 51 -23.34 -17.03 5.82
C GLN A 51 -24.77 -16.53 5.53
N GLN A 52 -25.74 -16.90 6.33
CA GLN A 52 -27.12 -16.44 6.23
C GLN A 52 -27.21 -14.91 6.36
N VAL A 53 -26.59 -14.34 7.40
CA VAL A 53 -26.51 -12.88 7.60
C VAL A 53 -25.83 -12.18 6.42
N LYS A 54 -24.78 -12.77 5.84
CA LYS A 54 -24.14 -12.23 4.65
C LYS A 54 -24.99 -12.33 3.38
N CYS A 55 -25.87 -13.32 3.28
CA CYS A 55 -26.87 -13.39 2.22
C CYS A 55 -27.86 -12.21 2.32
N TYR A 56 -28.41 -11.98 3.49
CA TYR A 56 -29.31 -10.84 3.71
C TYR A 56 -28.63 -9.50 3.46
N LEU A 57 -27.38 -9.34 3.89
CA LEU A 57 -26.62 -8.11 3.63
C LEU A 57 -26.42 -7.86 2.11
N GLN A 58 -26.21 -8.93 1.35
CA GLN A 58 -26.08 -8.84 -0.11
C GLN A 58 -27.42 -8.51 -0.78
N LEU A 59 -28.52 -9.14 -0.33
CA LEU A 59 -29.87 -8.84 -0.83
C LEU A 59 -30.32 -7.42 -0.46
N ALA A 60 -30.02 -6.96 0.74
CA ALA A 60 -30.36 -5.63 1.21
C ALA A 60 -29.78 -4.52 0.33
N GLY A 61 -28.59 -4.74 -0.24
CA GLY A 61 -27.95 -3.83 -1.20
C GLY A 61 -28.70 -3.73 -2.56
N VAL A 62 -29.55 -4.70 -2.87
CA VAL A 62 -30.27 -4.78 -4.17
C VAL A 62 -31.77 -4.59 -3.99
N MET A 63 -32.37 -5.19 -2.96
CA MET A 63 -33.84 -5.30 -2.81
C MET A 63 -34.41 -4.37 -1.73
N GLY A 64 -33.60 -3.89 -0.77
CA GLY A 64 -33.99 -2.80 0.13
C GLY A 64 -34.18 -3.16 1.61
N LYS A 65 -35.10 -2.44 2.31
CA LYS A 65 -35.19 -2.44 3.79
C LYS A 65 -35.66 -3.75 4.40
N ASN A 66 -36.52 -4.53 3.71
CA ASN A 66 -37.07 -5.75 4.28
C ASN A 66 -35.99 -6.79 4.57
N GLU A 67 -35.09 -6.99 3.62
CA GLU A 67 -33.97 -7.93 3.75
C GLU A 67 -32.98 -7.48 4.82
N CYS A 68 -32.81 -6.15 4.96
CA CYS A 68 -32.03 -5.56 6.05
C CYS A 68 -32.64 -5.92 7.42
N MET A 69 -33.95 -5.80 7.58
CA MET A 69 -34.64 -6.12 8.82
C MET A 69 -34.56 -7.61 9.13
N GLN A 70 -34.72 -8.48 8.11
CA GLN A 70 -34.56 -9.93 8.29
C GLN A 70 -33.12 -10.29 8.75
N GLY A 71 -32.12 -9.65 8.17
CA GLY A 71 -30.74 -9.84 8.59
C GLY A 71 -30.47 -9.40 10.05
N LEU A 72 -31.06 -8.27 10.45
CA LEU A 72 -31.00 -7.79 11.84
C LEU A 72 -31.70 -8.73 12.79
N GLU A 73 -32.89 -9.19 12.44
CA GLU A 73 -33.67 -10.15 13.23
C GLU A 73 -32.90 -11.45 13.47
N VAL A 74 -32.23 -11.98 12.47
CA VAL A 74 -31.35 -13.16 12.60
C VAL A 74 -30.22 -12.91 13.61
N ILE A 75 -29.61 -11.72 13.60
CA ILE A 75 -28.53 -11.37 14.54
C ILE A 75 -29.11 -11.23 15.97
N GLU A 76 -30.23 -10.52 16.12
CA GLU A 76 -30.84 -10.22 17.42
C GLU A 76 -31.47 -11.42 18.07
N SER A 77 -32.04 -12.34 17.28
CA SER A 77 -32.58 -13.63 17.78
C SER A 77 -31.49 -14.65 18.12
N THR A 78 -30.24 -14.40 17.67
CA THR A 78 -29.14 -15.33 17.93
C THR A 78 -28.63 -15.18 19.37
N ASN A 79 -28.61 -16.29 20.13
CA ASN A 79 -28.07 -16.30 21.48
C ASN A 79 -26.53 -16.32 21.44
N LEU A 80 -25.93 -15.14 21.60
CA LEU A 80 -24.47 -14.94 21.52
C LEU A 80 -23.71 -15.51 22.73
N LYS A 81 -24.39 -15.95 23.80
CA LYS A 81 -23.74 -16.45 25.01
C LYS A 81 -22.83 -17.64 24.79
N TYR A 82 -23.12 -18.45 23.78
CA TYR A 82 -22.35 -19.65 23.45
C TYR A 82 -21.21 -19.41 22.46
N PHE A 83 -21.07 -18.20 21.91
CA PHE A 83 -20.03 -17.86 20.93
C PHE A 83 -18.83 -17.22 21.60
N THR A 84 -17.66 -17.36 20.93
CA THR A 84 -16.43 -16.71 21.37
C THR A 84 -16.53 -15.19 21.21
N LYS A 85 -15.66 -14.45 21.91
CA LYS A 85 -15.57 -12.98 21.75
C LYS A 85 -15.36 -12.56 20.30
N GLU A 86 -14.49 -13.27 19.56
CA GLU A 86 -14.25 -13.01 18.14
C GLU A 86 -15.53 -13.18 17.30
N MET A 87 -16.24 -14.28 17.50
CA MET A 87 -17.50 -14.55 16.79
C MET A 87 -18.56 -13.49 17.08
N THR A 88 -18.69 -13.12 18.35
CA THR A 88 -19.62 -12.08 18.79
C THR A 88 -19.23 -10.72 18.20
N ALA A 89 -17.95 -10.36 18.20
CA ALA A 89 -17.46 -9.14 17.59
C ALA A 89 -17.76 -9.08 16.07
N GLU A 90 -17.61 -10.19 15.35
CA GLU A 90 -17.97 -10.24 13.91
C GLU A 90 -19.48 -9.96 13.72
N PHE A 91 -20.36 -10.47 14.61
CA PHE A 91 -21.78 -10.17 14.52
C PHE A 91 -22.12 -8.71 14.80
N TYR A 92 -21.47 -8.10 15.79
CA TYR A 92 -21.63 -6.66 16.02
C TYR A 92 -21.19 -5.81 14.82
N ALA A 93 -20.09 -6.19 14.16
CA ALA A 93 -19.65 -5.52 12.94
C ALA A 93 -20.67 -5.69 11.79
N LEU A 94 -21.24 -6.89 11.61
CA LEU A 94 -22.31 -7.14 10.63
C LEU A 94 -23.58 -6.37 10.99
N LYS A 95 -23.96 -6.29 12.29
CA LYS A 95 -25.08 -5.46 12.76
C LYS A 95 -24.87 -3.99 12.37
N GLY A 96 -23.65 -3.47 12.56
CA GLY A 96 -23.28 -2.12 12.13
C GLY A 96 -23.53 -1.88 10.64
N MET A 97 -23.19 -2.85 9.78
CA MET A 97 -23.43 -2.75 8.33
C MET A 97 -24.92 -2.67 7.99
N PHE A 98 -25.78 -3.46 8.64
CA PHE A 98 -27.22 -3.36 8.44
C PHE A 98 -27.79 -2.02 8.92
N LEU A 99 -27.40 -1.58 10.11
CA LEU A 99 -27.82 -0.30 10.66
C LEU A 99 -27.41 0.87 9.75
N ALA A 100 -26.22 0.78 9.16
CA ALA A 100 -25.76 1.74 8.16
C ALA A 100 -26.67 1.81 6.92
N GLN A 101 -27.14 0.66 6.42
CA GLN A 101 -28.04 0.60 5.25
C GLN A 101 -29.41 1.19 5.51
N ILE A 102 -29.91 1.13 6.76
CA ILE A 102 -31.18 1.75 7.14
C ILE A 102 -31.03 3.18 7.66
N ASN A 103 -29.84 3.78 7.48
CA ASN A 103 -29.51 5.15 7.86
C ASN A 103 -29.56 5.44 9.37
N LYS A 104 -29.33 4.42 10.21
CA LYS A 104 -29.18 4.58 11.66
C LYS A 104 -27.70 4.77 12.05
N SER A 105 -27.16 5.93 11.71
CA SER A 105 -25.71 6.22 11.78
C SER A 105 -25.13 6.10 13.19
N GLU A 106 -25.83 6.60 14.22
CA GLU A 106 -25.35 6.52 15.59
C GLU A 106 -25.29 5.07 16.10
N GLU A 107 -26.37 4.30 15.85
CA GLU A 107 -26.45 2.89 16.24
C GLU A 107 -25.40 2.07 15.49
N ALA A 108 -25.16 2.36 14.18
CA ALA A 108 -24.13 1.72 13.39
C ALA A 108 -22.73 1.95 13.99
N ASN A 109 -22.39 3.19 14.30
CA ASN A 109 -21.11 3.54 14.93
C ASN A 109 -20.93 2.87 16.31
N LYS A 110 -21.99 2.82 17.12
CA LYS A 110 -21.98 2.10 18.42
C LYS A 110 -21.72 0.61 18.22
N ALA A 111 -22.34 0.00 17.21
CA ALA A 111 -22.15 -1.42 16.91
C ALA A 111 -20.71 -1.73 16.44
N PHE A 112 -20.15 -0.92 15.54
CA PHE A 112 -18.76 -1.07 15.11
C PHE A 112 -17.77 -0.85 16.25
N SER A 113 -17.98 0.19 17.07
CA SER A 113 -17.15 0.46 18.24
C SER A 113 -17.17 -0.71 19.23
N ALA A 114 -18.36 -1.25 19.53
CA ALA A 114 -18.49 -2.43 20.38
C ALA A 114 -17.75 -3.66 19.82
N ALA A 115 -17.81 -3.86 18.50
CA ALA A 115 -17.10 -4.96 17.84
C ALA A 115 -15.58 -4.88 18.05
N VAL A 116 -14.97 -3.71 17.81
CA VAL A 116 -13.52 -3.54 17.95
C VAL A 116 -13.05 -3.46 19.39
N GLN A 117 -13.90 -2.98 20.32
CA GLN A 117 -13.61 -3.02 21.75
C GLN A 117 -13.65 -4.45 22.32
N MET A 118 -14.55 -5.28 21.80
CA MET A 118 -14.68 -6.69 22.22
C MET A 118 -13.51 -7.52 21.71
N HIS A 119 -13.01 -7.26 20.51
CA HIS A 119 -11.91 -7.99 19.88
C HIS A 119 -11.13 -7.08 18.92
N ASP A 120 -10.14 -6.37 19.45
CA ASP A 120 -9.36 -5.33 18.77
C ASP A 120 -8.51 -5.84 17.59
N VAL A 121 -8.11 -7.12 17.61
CA VAL A 121 -7.36 -7.77 16.52
C VAL A 121 -8.25 -8.27 15.38
N LEU A 122 -9.57 -8.07 15.45
CA LEU A 122 -10.50 -8.49 14.40
C LEU A 122 -10.43 -7.56 13.18
N VAL A 123 -9.53 -7.87 12.27
CA VAL A 123 -9.29 -7.10 11.02
C VAL A 123 -10.59 -6.76 10.28
N LYS A 124 -11.54 -7.72 10.23
CA LYS A 124 -12.80 -7.51 9.50
C LYS A 124 -13.66 -6.42 10.12
N ALA A 125 -13.72 -6.33 11.46
CA ALA A 125 -14.49 -5.29 12.13
C ALA A 125 -13.94 -3.90 11.81
N TRP A 126 -12.64 -3.71 11.93
CA TRP A 126 -11.97 -2.47 11.54
C TRP A 126 -12.20 -2.11 10.07
N ALA A 127 -12.04 -3.09 9.17
CA ALA A 127 -12.23 -2.86 7.74
C ALA A 127 -13.68 -2.49 7.38
N MET A 128 -14.67 -3.14 8.00
CA MET A 128 -16.10 -2.84 7.76
C MET A 128 -16.46 -1.46 8.30
N TRP A 129 -15.92 -1.07 9.44
CA TRP A 129 -16.10 0.29 9.97
C TRP A 129 -15.44 1.33 9.08
N GLY A 130 -14.22 1.06 8.62
CA GLY A 130 -13.53 1.92 7.64
C GLY A 130 -14.32 2.09 6.35
N ASP A 131 -14.84 1.01 5.76
CA ASP A 131 -15.68 1.04 4.57
C ASP A 131 -16.95 1.88 4.77
N TYR A 132 -17.58 1.77 5.94
CA TYR A 132 -18.73 2.58 6.30
C TYR A 132 -18.39 4.08 6.39
N LEU A 133 -17.33 4.42 7.13
CA LEU A 133 -16.89 5.81 7.31
C LEU A 133 -16.43 6.44 5.99
N GLU A 134 -15.72 5.69 5.15
CA GLU A 134 -15.33 6.11 3.79
C GLU A 134 -16.57 6.46 2.95
N ASN A 135 -17.59 5.60 2.97
CA ASN A 135 -18.82 5.84 2.22
C ASN A 135 -19.55 7.13 2.65
N ILE A 136 -19.55 7.44 3.95
CA ILE A 136 -20.12 8.71 4.45
C ILE A 136 -19.21 9.87 4.05
N PHE A 137 -17.89 9.72 4.23
CA PHE A 137 -16.92 10.76 3.84
C PHE A 137 -17.05 11.16 2.38
N VAL A 138 -17.22 10.20 1.47
CA VAL A 138 -17.41 10.47 0.03
C VAL A 138 -18.64 11.31 -0.22
N LYS A 139 -19.73 11.12 0.55
CA LYS A 139 -20.98 11.84 0.41
C LYS A 139 -20.93 13.23 1.05
N GLU A 140 -20.42 13.30 2.28
CA GLU A 140 -20.50 14.50 3.12
C GLU A 140 -19.24 15.37 3.07
N ARG A 141 -18.11 14.80 2.66
CA ARG A 141 -16.81 15.48 2.56
C ARG A 141 -16.30 16.09 3.87
N GLN A 142 -16.74 15.55 5.02
CA GLN A 142 -16.29 16.00 6.33
C GLN A 142 -14.97 15.31 6.70
N LEU A 143 -13.88 16.06 6.85
CA LEU A 143 -12.53 15.54 7.05
C LEU A 143 -12.39 14.62 8.26
N HIS A 144 -13.13 14.86 9.36
CA HIS A 144 -13.09 13.98 10.53
C HIS A 144 -13.54 12.54 10.23
N LEU A 145 -14.45 12.36 9.26
CA LEU A 145 -14.86 11.03 8.80
C LEU A 145 -13.73 10.35 8.01
N GLY A 146 -13.00 11.13 7.19
CA GLY A 146 -11.81 10.66 6.49
C GLY A 146 -10.70 10.23 7.46
N VAL A 147 -10.43 11.04 8.49
CA VAL A 147 -9.49 10.68 9.58
C VAL A 147 -9.89 9.38 10.25
N SER A 148 -11.17 9.24 10.58
CA SER A 148 -11.69 8.02 11.22
C SER A 148 -11.60 6.81 10.31
N ALA A 149 -11.89 6.95 9.01
CA ALA A 149 -11.74 5.88 8.02
C ALA A 149 -10.28 5.43 7.88
N ILE A 150 -9.34 6.37 7.75
CA ILE A 150 -7.89 6.11 7.71
C ILE A 150 -7.45 5.35 8.97
N THR A 151 -7.87 5.81 10.14
CA THR A 151 -7.57 5.16 11.42
C THR A 151 -8.04 3.70 11.42
N CYS A 152 -9.27 3.43 11.00
CA CYS A 152 -9.82 2.08 10.92
C CYS A 152 -9.02 1.19 9.94
N TYR A 153 -8.68 1.68 8.76
CA TYR A 153 -7.90 0.92 7.79
C TYR A 153 -6.47 0.63 8.27
N LEU A 154 -5.81 1.58 8.91
CA LEU A 154 -4.48 1.37 9.48
C LEU A 154 -4.52 0.35 10.63
N HIS A 155 -5.56 0.39 11.49
CA HIS A 155 -5.77 -0.66 12.49
C HIS A 155 -6.00 -2.04 11.84
N ALA A 156 -6.78 -2.11 10.76
CA ALA A 156 -6.96 -3.35 10.00
C ALA A 156 -5.63 -3.90 9.45
N CYS A 157 -4.68 -3.03 9.07
CA CYS A 157 -3.38 -3.42 8.55
C CYS A 157 -2.39 -3.93 9.60
N ARG A 158 -2.56 -3.57 10.87
CA ARG A 158 -1.61 -3.96 11.95
C ARG A 158 -1.51 -5.48 12.14
N HIS A 159 -2.63 -6.18 11.98
CA HIS A 159 -2.76 -7.62 12.26
C HIS A 159 -2.98 -8.47 11.01
N GLN A 160 -2.75 -7.91 9.82
CA GLN A 160 -3.03 -8.55 8.55
C GLN A 160 -1.73 -8.97 7.85
N ASN A 161 -1.78 -10.07 7.10
CA ASN A 161 -0.71 -10.42 6.18
C ASN A 161 -0.74 -9.52 4.92
N GLU A 162 0.39 -9.41 4.21
CA GLU A 162 0.60 -8.49 3.09
C GLU A 162 -0.49 -8.50 2.02
N SER A 163 -0.96 -9.68 1.62
CA SER A 163 -1.89 -9.83 0.48
C SER A 163 -3.24 -9.15 0.71
N LYS A 164 -3.70 -9.09 1.96
CA LYS A 164 -5.00 -8.52 2.30
C LYS A 164 -4.92 -7.05 2.71
N SER A 165 -3.81 -6.62 3.29
CA SER A 165 -3.59 -5.22 3.69
C SER A 165 -3.47 -4.27 2.49
N ARG A 166 -3.01 -4.75 1.33
CA ARG A 166 -2.83 -3.93 0.11
C ARG A 166 -4.06 -3.09 -0.22
N LYS A 167 -5.25 -3.68 -0.19
CA LYS A 167 -6.47 -2.94 -0.53
C LYS A 167 -6.80 -1.84 0.49
N TYR A 168 -6.49 -2.04 1.77
CA TYR A 168 -6.74 -1.03 2.80
C TYR A 168 -5.74 0.11 2.71
N LEU A 169 -4.47 -0.19 2.46
CA LEU A 169 -3.46 0.83 2.20
C LEU A 169 -3.75 1.62 0.92
N ALA A 170 -4.26 0.96 -0.14
CA ALA A 170 -4.74 1.66 -1.33
C ALA A 170 -5.81 2.70 -0.99
N LYS A 171 -6.77 2.33 -0.14
CA LYS A 171 -7.84 3.23 0.30
C LYS A 171 -7.29 4.38 1.14
N VAL A 172 -6.34 4.12 2.03
CA VAL A 172 -5.65 5.17 2.80
C VAL A 172 -4.97 6.17 1.87
N LEU A 173 -4.19 5.70 0.89
CA LEU A 173 -3.50 6.58 -0.06
C LEU A 173 -4.48 7.31 -0.97
N TRP A 174 -5.59 6.68 -1.35
CA TRP A 174 -6.64 7.34 -2.11
C TRP A 174 -7.34 8.45 -1.29
N LEU A 175 -7.61 8.21 -0.01
CA LEU A 175 -8.19 9.21 0.87
C LEU A 175 -7.30 10.45 1.01
N LEU A 176 -5.98 10.30 0.96
CA LEU A 176 -5.04 11.45 0.99
C LEU A 176 -5.25 12.41 -0.19
N SER A 177 -5.81 11.96 -1.32
CA SER A 177 -6.12 12.86 -2.45
C SER A 177 -7.22 13.89 -2.15
N PHE A 178 -7.91 13.74 -1.02
CA PHE A 178 -8.95 14.67 -0.56
C PHE A 178 -8.51 15.50 0.65
N ASP A 179 -7.20 15.56 0.92
CA ASP A 179 -6.67 16.30 2.05
C ASP A 179 -6.87 17.82 1.89
N ASP A 180 -6.86 18.51 3.01
CA ASP A 180 -6.94 19.97 3.06
C ASP A 180 -5.54 20.63 3.08
N ASP A 181 -5.50 21.94 2.99
CA ASP A 181 -4.26 22.73 3.03
C ASP A 181 -3.50 22.57 4.37
N LYS A 182 -4.19 22.08 5.42
CA LYS A 182 -3.61 21.83 6.74
C LYS A 182 -3.01 20.42 6.85
N ASN A 183 -3.18 19.59 5.83
CA ASN A 183 -2.74 18.19 5.79
C ASN A 183 -3.37 17.33 6.91
N THR A 184 -4.65 17.51 7.17
CA THR A 184 -5.39 16.85 8.26
C THR A 184 -5.40 15.32 8.08
N LEU A 185 -5.58 14.82 6.85
CA LEU A 185 -5.58 13.38 6.57
C LEU A 185 -4.16 12.80 6.60
N ALA A 186 -3.18 13.54 6.11
CA ALA A 186 -1.77 13.12 6.15
C ALA A 186 -1.24 13.05 7.60
N ASP A 187 -1.65 13.98 8.48
CA ASP A 187 -1.33 13.94 9.91
C ASP A 187 -1.93 12.69 10.58
N ALA A 188 -3.14 12.31 10.21
CA ALA A 188 -3.75 11.05 10.67
C ALA A 188 -2.95 9.83 10.22
N VAL A 189 -2.42 9.82 8.99
CA VAL A 189 -1.56 8.73 8.52
C VAL A 189 -0.27 8.68 9.34
N ASP A 190 0.43 9.79 9.51
CA ASP A 190 1.68 9.85 10.30
C ASP A 190 1.47 9.36 11.73
N LYS A 191 0.38 9.77 12.37
CA LYS A 191 0.03 9.39 13.74
C LYS A 191 -0.34 7.92 13.88
N TYR A 192 -1.13 7.38 12.98
CA TYR A 192 -1.73 6.04 13.13
C TYR A 192 -1.03 4.94 12.32
N CYS A 193 -0.06 5.25 11.44
CA CYS A 193 0.73 4.25 10.73
C CYS A 193 1.69 3.48 11.67
N ILE A 194 1.94 3.99 12.86
CA ILE A 194 2.73 3.32 13.90
C ILE A 194 2.09 1.97 14.23
N GLY A 195 2.86 0.89 14.10
CA GLY A 195 2.37 -0.48 14.32
C GLY A 195 1.91 -1.20 13.04
N VAL A 196 1.81 -0.52 11.90
CA VAL A 196 1.69 -1.19 10.60
C VAL A 196 3.06 -1.71 10.19
N PRO A 197 3.24 -3.03 9.95
CA PRO A 197 4.54 -3.57 9.58
C PRO A 197 5.12 -2.89 8.34
N PRO A 198 6.39 -2.44 8.35
CA PRO A 198 7.00 -1.72 7.21
C PRO A 198 6.93 -2.48 5.89
N ILE A 199 6.97 -3.82 5.93
CA ILE A 199 6.85 -4.68 4.74
C ILE A 199 5.56 -4.43 3.94
N GLN A 200 4.48 -4.05 4.59
CA GLN A 200 3.19 -3.80 3.94
C GLN A 200 3.22 -2.56 3.05
N TRP A 201 4.13 -1.63 3.31
CA TRP A 201 4.30 -0.39 2.54
C TRP A 201 5.17 -0.55 1.29
N LEU A 202 5.93 -1.65 1.17
CA LEU A 202 6.86 -1.85 0.05
C LEU A 202 6.18 -1.76 -1.32
N ALA A 203 5.01 -2.36 -1.46
CA ALA A 203 4.25 -2.31 -2.71
C ALA A 203 3.74 -0.89 -3.06
N TRP A 204 3.75 0.04 -2.09
CA TRP A 204 3.23 1.40 -2.22
C TRP A 204 4.30 2.47 -2.30
N ILE A 205 5.59 2.09 -2.35
CA ILE A 205 6.70 3.04 -2.48
C ILE A 205 6.48 4.03 -3.63
N PRO A 206 6.08 3.62 -4.86
CA PRO A 206 5.87 4.58 -5.95
C PRO A 206 4.84 5.66 -5.60
N GLN A 207 3.71 5.30 -4.99
CA GLN A 207 2.67 6.24 -4.58
C GLN A 207 3.14 7.13 -3.44
N LEU A 208 3.84 6.58 -2.46
CA LEU A 208 4.44 7.35 -1.37
C LEU A 208 5.44 8.39 -1.88
N LEU A 209 6.20 8.06 -2.94
CA LEU A 209 7.11 9.01 -3.59
C LEU A 209 6.37 10.13 -4.30
N THR A 210 5.23 9.83 -4.93
CA THR A 210 4.38 10.87 -5.52
C THR A 210 3.89 11.83 -4.44
N CYS A 211 3.40 11.33 -3.33
CA CYS A 211 3.00 12.13 -2.18
C CYS A 211 4.19 12.91 -1.56
N LEU A 212 5.41 12.36 -1.60
CA LEU A 212 6.60 13.03 -1.08
C LEU A 212 6.92 14.34 -1.80
N VAL A 213 6.51 14.48 -3.06
CA VAL A 213 6.65 15.72 -3.85
C VAL A 213 5.62 16.75 -3.44
N GLY A 214 4.42 16.33 -3.03
CA GLY A 214 3.31 17.17 -2.64
C GLY A 214 3.48 17.88 -1.29
N SER A 215 2.42 18.57 -0.86
CA SER A 215 2.36 19.28 0.43
C SER A 215 2.44 18.33 1.62
N GLU A 216 1.81 17.17 1.52
CA GLU A 216 1.78 16.09 2.50
C GLU A 216 3.14 15.41 2.72
N GLY A 217 4.10 15.64 1.82
CA GLY A 217 5.41 14.98 1.84
C GLY A 217 6.22 15.20 3.11
N LYS A 218 5.97 16.27 3.85
CA LYS A 218 6.63 16.51 5.14
C LYS A 218 6.23 15.46 6.18
N LEU A 219 4.96 15.10 6.24
CA LEU A 219 4.43 14.12 7.20
C LEU A 219 4.78 12.69 6.78
N LEU A 220 4.66 12.38 5.49
CA LEU A 220 5.01 11.06 4.95
C LEU A 220 6.51 10.77 4.92
N LEU A 221 7.36 11.78 5.12
CA LEU A 221 8.80 11.60 5.25
C LEU A 221 9.17 10.61 6.37
N ASN A 222 8.48 10.66 7.50
CA ASN A 222 8.72 9.76 8.64
C ASN A 222 8.39 8.31 8.25
N LEU A 223 7.26 8.09 7.58
CA LEU A 223 6.85 6.76 7.12
C LEU A 223 7.87 6.15 6.16
N ILE A 224 8.27 6.90 5.12
CA ILE A 224 9.27 6.43 4.15
C ILE A 224 10.61 6.18 4.81
N SER A 225 11.00 7.03 5.78
CA SER A 225 12.22 6.85 6.55
C SER A 225 12.18 5.55 7.37
N GLN A 226 11.06 5.23 8.00
CA GLN A 226 10.89 3.97 8.74
C GLN A 226 10.99 2.75 7.81
N VAL A 227 10.35 2.78 6.66
CA VAL A 227 10.45 1.72 5.66
C VAL A 227 11.90 1.59 5.16
N GLY A 228 12.57 2.70 4.88
CA GLY A 228 13.95 2.74 4.40
C GLY A 228 14.99 2.25 5.41
N ARG A 229 14.71 2.35 6.72
CA ARG A 229 15.58 1.78 7.77
C ARG A 229 15.58 0.25 7.75
N VAL A 230 14.42 -0.35 7.50
CA VAL A 230 14.26 -1.80 7.54
C VAL A 230 14.56 -2.43 6.17
N TYR A 231 14.21 -1.74 5.08
CA TYR A 231 14.34 -2.22 3.71
C TYR A 231 15.10 -1.21 2.82
N PRO A 232 16.40 -0.96 3.10
CA PRO A 232 17.16 0.07 2.37
C PRO A 232 17.24 -0.19 0.87
N GLN A 233 17.41 -1.44 0.44
CA GLN A 233 17.48 -1.83 -0.96
C GLN A 233 16.20 -1.58 -1.75
N ALA A 234 15.04 -1.60 -1.09
CA ALA A 234 13.76 -1.35 -1.74
C ALA A 234 13.44 0.15 -1.90
N VAL A 235 14.00 1.00 -1.03
CA VAL A 235 13.70 2.44 -0.98
C VAL A 235 14.80 3.28 -1.66
N TYR A 236 16.05 2.84 -1.61
CA TYR A 236 17.19 3.64 -2.06
C TYR A 236 17.10 4.04 -3.54
N PHE A 237 16.94 3.07 -4.46
CA PHE A 237 16.89 3.37 -5.89
C PHE A 237 15.69 4.23 -6.29
N PRO A 238 14.45 3.95 -5.84
CA PRO A 238 13.31 4.82 -6.09
C PRO A 238 13.54 6.26 -5.62
N ILE A 239 14.07 6.46 -4.40
CA ILE A 239 14.38 7.80 -3.87
C ILE A 239 15.49 8.47 -4.67
N ARG A 240 16.56 7.75 -5.01
CA ARG A 240 17.67 8.26 -5.83
C ARG A 240 17.18 8.68 -7.21
N THR A 241 16.35 7.88 -7.84
CA THR A 241 15.74 8.19 -9.14
C THR A 241 14.89 9.45 -9.05
N LEU A 242 13.99 9.54 -8.07
CA LEU A 242 13.19 10.74 -7.85
C LEU A 242 14.06 11.99 -7.64
N TYR A 243 15.09 11.90 -6.80
CA TYR A 243 16.02 13.01 -6.57
C TYR A 243 16.70 13.48 -7.87
N LEU A 244 17.17 12.54 -8.68
CA LEU A 244 17.84 12.87 -9.96
C LEU A 244 16.86 13.48 -10.97
N THR A 245 15.63 12.97 -11.04
CA THR A 245 14.57 13.53 -11.89
C THR A 245 14.28 14.98 -11.50
N LEU A 246 14.05 15.24 -10.22
CA LEU A 246 13.82 16.60 -9.72
C LEU A 246 14.99 17.54 -10.00
N LYS A 247 16.23 17.05 -9.93
CA LYS A 247 17.44 17.81 -10.23
C LYS A 247 17.54 18.17 -11.72
N ILE A 248 17.15 17.26 -12.61
CA ILE A 248 17.12 17.50 -14.06
C ILE A 248 16.03 18.53 -14.39
N GLU A 249 14.81 18.34 -13.92
CA GLU A 249 13.70 19.28 -14.11
C GLU A 249 14.05 20.69 -13.63
N GLN A 250 14.71 20.80 -12.49
CA GLN A 250 15.15 22.08 -11.99
C GLN A 250 16.17 22.75 -12.92
N ARG A 251 17.14 21.99 -13.46
CA ARG A 251 18.12 22.52 -14.41
C ARG A 251 17.46 22.99 -15.71
N GLU A 252 16.48 22.26 -16.21
CA GLU A 252 15.75 22.61 -17.43
C GLU A 252 14.95 23.89 -17.25
N ARG A 253 14.29 24.07 -16.10
CA ARG A 253 13.59 25.33 -15.78
C ARG A 253 14.53 26.51 -15.77
N TYR A 254 15.71 26.40 -15.17
CA TYR A 254 16.71 27.48 -15.20
C TYR A 254 17.19 27.81 -16.60
N LYS A 255 17.33 26.84 -17.50
CA LYS A 255 17.70 27.08 -18.89
C LYS A 255 16.60 27.78 -19.67
N SER A 256 15.33 27.44 -19.45
CA SER A 256 14.20 28.09 -20.10
C SER A 256 14.02 29.54 -19.63
N ASP A 257 14.19 29.81 -18.34
CA ASP A 257 14.06 31.15 -17.78
C ASP A 257 15.21 32.07 -18.24
N SER A 258 16.43 31.56 -18.37
CA SER A 258 17.57 32.30 -18.89
C SER A 258 17.53 32.53 -20.41
N GLY A 259 16.77 31.73 -21.17
CA GLY A 259 16.58 31.87 -22.61
C GLY A 259 15.55 32.92 -23.05
N GLN A 260 14.70 33.42 -22.14
CA GLN A 260 13.66 34.41 -22.45
C GLN A 260 14.08 35.88 -22.24
N GLN A 261 15.30 36.15 -21.78
CA GLN A 261 15.84 37.52 -21.76
C GLN A 261 16.44 37.82 -23.12
N GLN A 262 15.64 38.33 -24.07
CA GLN A 262 16.14 38.98 -25.28
C GLN A 262 16.99 40.20 -24.89
N PRO A 263 18.16 40.38 -25.49
CA PRO A 263 18.96 41.59 -25.27
C PRO A 263 18.37 42.75 -26.08
N SER A 264 17.60 43.61 -25.44
CA SER A 264 17.34 44.94 -25.97
C SER A 264 18.36 45.92 -25.37
N SER A 265 19.13 46.52 -26.31
CA SER A 265 19.99 47.69 -26.17
C SER A 265 21.45 47.49 -25.74
N VAL A 266 22.28 47.86 -26.70
CA VAL A 266 23.66 48.28 -26.72
C VAL A 266 24.09 49.05 -25.45
N GLY A 267 25.12 48.50 -24.78
CA GLY A 267 25.81 49.18 -23.69
C GLY A 267 27.05 48.38 -23.31
N ASN A 268 28.23 48.80 -23.82
CA ASN A 268 29.52 48.28 -23.40
C ASN A 268 29.71 48.36 -21.88
N GLN A 269 29.76 47.26 -21.23
CA GLN A 269 30.51 47.09 -19.98
C GLN A 269 30.88 45.60 -19.82
N SER A 270 32.17 45.35 -19.73
CA SER A 270 32.80 44.09 -19.36
C SER A 270 32.39 43.69 -17.96
N HIS A 271 31.38 42.82 -17.86
CA HIS A 271 31.09 42.11 -16.63
C HIS A 271 31.43 40.63 -16.82
N SER A 272 32.39 40.19 -16.02
CA SER A 272 32.71 38.80 -15.75
C SER A 272 31.43 38.00 -15.63
N ALA A 273 31.29 36.90 -16.40
CA ALA A 273 30.25 35.92 -16.26
C ALA A 273 30.23 35.45 -14.80
N SER A 274 29.30 35.96 -14.00
CA SER A 274 29.05 35.48 -12.68
C SER A 274 28.49 34.04 -12.82
N ASP A 275 29.27 33.09 -12.33
CA ASP A 275 28.86 31.69 -12.14
C ASP A 275 27.44 31.66 -11.55
N PRO A 276 26.50 30.96 -12.19
CA PRO A 276 25.13 30.86 -11.62
C PRO A 276 25.26 30.27 -10.25
N GLY A 277 24.92 31.06 -9.23
CA GLY A 277 25.02 30.66 -7.82
C GLY A 277 24.38 29.28 -7.56
N PRO A 278 24.76 28.60 -6.47
CA PRO A 278 24.35 27.22 -6.23
C PRO A 278 22.83 27.09 -6.25
N ILE A 279 22.33 26.25 -7.14
CA ILE A 279 20.91 25.97 -7.33
C ILE A 279 20.32 25.51 -5.99
N ARG A 280 19.43 26.32 -5.40
CA ARG A 280 18.84 26.04 -4.10
C ARG A 280 17.92 24.80 -4.20
N ALA A 281 18.21 23.76 -3.40
CA ALA A 281 17.41 22.55 -3.40
C ALA A 281 15.94 22.84 -3.05
N THR A 282 15.02 22.30 -3.85
CA THR A 282 13.57 22.39 -3.56
C THR A 282 13.22 21.52 -2.34
N ALA A 283 12.08 21.78 -1.70
CA ALA A 283 11.63 20.99 -0.54
C ALA A 283 11.55 19.49 -0.82
N PRO A 284 11.03 19.02 -1.98
CA PRO A 284 11.06 17.61 -2.33
C PRO A 284 12.48 17.04 -2.47
N MET A 285 13.40 17.76 -3.09
CA MET A 285 14.79 17.34 -3.21
C MET A 285 15.47 17.21 -1.84
N TRP A 286 15.18 18.15 -0.94
CA TRP A 286 15.68 18.08 0.43
C TRP A 286 15.17 16.84 1.17
N ARG A 287 13.88 16.51 1.01
CA ARG A 287 13.27 15.30 1.61
C ARG A 287 13.96 14.03 1.10
N CYS A 288 14.15 13.92 -0.21
CA CYS A 288 14.88 12.80 -0.82
C CYS A 288 16.32 12.70 -0.30
N SER A 289 17.05 13.83 -0.27
CA SER A 289 18.42 13.90 0.21
C SER A 289 18.53 13.45 1.69
N ARG A 290 17.57 13.86 2.52
CA ARG A 290 17.53 13.46 3.94
C ARG A 290 17.35 11.95 4.11
N ILE A 291 16.48 11.32 3.32
CA ILE A 291 16.28 9.86 3.36
C ILE A 291 17.56 9.15 2.89
N MET A 292 18.15 9.58 1.78
CA MET A 292 19.39 9.00 1.25
C MET A 292 20.55 9.11 2.24
N HIS A 293 20.66 10.27 2.90
CA HIS A 293 21.70 10.48 3.93
C HIS A 293 21.50 9.53 5.12
N MET A 294 20.31 9.46 5.67
CA MET A 294 19.96 8.53 6.74
C MET A 294 20.28 7.07 6.36
N GLN A 295 19.98 6.67 5.13
CA GLN A 295 20.27 5.31 4.67
C GLN A 295 21.79 5.05 4.56
N ARG A 296 22.57 6.03 4.07
CA ARG A 296 24.04 5.91 4.03
C ARG A 296 24.67 5.81 5.40
N GLU A 297 24.15 6.53 6.39
CA GLU A 297 24.61 6.42 7.78
C GLU A 297 24.30 5.05 8.39
N LEU A 298 23.12 4.51 8.12
CA LEU A 298 22.69 3.23 8.70
C LEU A 298 23.28 2.00 7.99
N HIS A 299 23.50 2.09 6.68
CA HIS A 299 23.91 0.97 5.83
C HIS A 299 25.06 1.34 4.89
N PRO A 300 26.21 1.83 5.39
CA PRO A 300 27.26 2.40 4.54
C PRO A 300 27.84 1.40 3.54
N THR A 301 28.16 0.19 3.98
CA THR A 301 28.75 -0.85 3.12
C THR A 301 27.78 -1.29 2.01
N LEU A 302 26.51 -1.53 2.37
CA LEU A 302 25.49 -1.95 1.41
C LEU A 302 25.28 -0.89 0.32
N LEU A 303 25.13 0.37 0.72
CA LEU A 303 24.84 1.43 -0.22
C LEU A 303 26.08 1.80 -1.07
N SER A 304 27.27 1.77 -0.49
CA SER A 304 28.51 1.95 -1.27
C SER A 304 28.65 0.89 -2.36
N SER A 305 28.33 -0.38 -2.05
CA SER A 305 28.33 -1.46 -3.04
C SER A 305 27.30 -1.24 -4.14
N LEU A 306 26.07 -0.86 -3.77
CA LEU A 306 24.99 -0.59 -4.74
C LEU A 306 25.32 0.63 -5.63
N GLU A 307 25.87 1.70 -5.07
CA GLU A 307 26.30 2.87 -5.84
C GLU A 307 27.43 2.50 -6.80
N GLY A 308 28.42 1.73 -6.32
CA GLY A 308 29.51 1.25 -7.15
C GLY A 308 29.03 0.40 -8.33
N ILE A 309 28.06 -0.48 -8.13
CA ILE A 309 27.45 -1.27 -9.22
C ILE A 309 26.79 -0.33 -10.26
N VAL A 310 26.01 0.63 -9.81
CA VAL A 310 25.34 1.58 -10.71
C VAL A 310 26.37 2.39 -11.49
N ASP A 311 27.41 2.90 -10.84
CA ASP A 311 28.46 3.69 -11.47
C ASP A 311 29.21 2.86 -12.52
N GLN A 312 29.50 1.59 -12.24
CA GLN A 312 30.10 0.67 -13.22
C GLN A 312 29.17 0.37 -14.40
N MET A 313 27.86 0.21 -14.16
CA MET A 313 26.89 0.01 -15.23
C MET A 313 26.76 1.25 -16.13
N VAL A 314 26.77 2.45 -15.55
CA VAL A 314 26.73 3.71 -16.29
C VAL A 314 28.01 3.86 -17.12
N TRP A 315 29.17 3.66 -16.48
CA TRP A 315 30.46 3.71 -17.16
C TRP A 315 30.52 2.72 -18.34
N PHE A 316 30.10 1.46 -18.13
CA PHE A 316 30.07 0.44 -19.18
C PHE A 316 29.15 0.87 -20.34
N ARG A 317 27.93 1.38 -20.03
CA ARG A 317 27.01 1.86 -21.05
C ARG A 317 27.60 2.97 -21.92
N GLU A 318 28.36 3.88 -21.34
CA GLU A 318 28.96 4.99 -22.02
C GLU A 318 30.23 4.59 -22.80
N ASN A 319 30.99 3.63 -22.28
CA ASN A 319 32.33 3.28 -22.81
C ASN A 319 32.41 1.85 -23.38
N TRP A 320 31.30 1.13 -23.56
CA TRP A 320 31.33 -0.27 -23.96
C TRP A 320 32.04 -0.50 -25.32
N HIS A 321 31.95 0.44 -26.27
CA HIS A 321 32.61 0.34 -27.55
C HIS A 321 34.13 0.36 -27.39
N GLU A 322 34.63 1.29 -26.58
CA GLU A 322 36.05 1.42 -26.30
C GLU A 322 36.59 0.22 -25.55
N GLU A 323 35.84 -0.28 -24.59
CA GLU A 323 36.22 -1.45 -23.80
C GLU A 323 36.25 -2.73 -24.65
N VAL A 324 35.28 -2.95 -25.54
CA VAL A 324 35.32 -4.05 -26.52
C VAL A 324 36.49 -3.93 -27.44
N LEU A 325 36.76 -2.73 -27.97
CA LEU A 325 37.93 -2.50 -28.83
C LEU A 325 39.24 -2.82 -28.09
N ARG A 326 39.38 -2.35 -26.86
CA ARG A 326 40.55 -2.62 -26.02
C ARG A 326 40.78 -4.13 -25.79
N GLN A 327 39.69 -4.87 -25.49
CA GLN A 327 39.77 -6.30 -25.29
C GLN A 327 40.11 -7.06 -26.57
N LEU A 328 39.58 -6.63 -27.73
CA LEU A 328 39.93 -7.21 -29.03
C LEU A 328 41.40 -6.97 -29.37
N GLN A 329 41.91 -5.75 -29.12
CA GLN A 329 43.33 -5.42 -29.34
C GLN A 329 44.24 -6.26 -28.45
N GLN A 330 43.90 -6.44 -27.17
CA GLN A 330 44.66 -7.30 -26.26
C GLN A 330 44.62 -8.78 -26.67
N GLY A 331 43.43 -9.27 -27.08
CA GLY A 331 43.27 -10.62 -27.60
C GLY A 331 44.11 -10.84 -28.86
N LEU A 332 44.07 -9.90 -29.80
CA LEU A 332 44.86 -9.95 -31.03
C LEU A 332 46.38 -9.95 -30.73
N ALA A 333 46.84 -9.09 -29.81
CA ALA A 333 48.25 -9.05 -29.41
C ALA A 333 48.70 -10.39 -28.80
N LYS A 334 47.87 -11.02 -27.94
CA LYS A 334 48.15 -12.36 -27.40
C LYS A 334 48.20 -13.43 -28.49
N CYS A 335 47.24 -13.42 -29.42
CA CYS A 335 47.24 -14.38 -30.53
C CYS A 335 48.48 -14.17 -31.44
N TYR A 336 48.87 -12.93 -31.67
CA TYR A 336 50.04 -12.59 -32.47
C TYR A 336 51.31 -13.11 -31.80
N SER A 337 51.52 -12.86 -30.49
CA SER A 337 52.68 -13.36 -29.76
C SER A 337 52.77 -14.88 -29.79
N VAL A 338 51.65 -15.61 -29.57
CA VAL A 338 51.62 -17.07 -29.65
C VAL A 338 51.91 -17.60 -31.03
N ALA A 339 51.45 -16.89 -32.09
CA ALA A 339 51.62 -17.34 -33.44
C ALA A 339 53.05 -17.11 -33.99
N PHE A 340 53.71 -16.04 -33.56
CA PHE A 340 54.98 -15.60 -34.15
C PHE A 340 56.20 -15.74 -33.24
N GLU A 341 56.07 -15.76 -31.90
CA GLU A 341 57.20 -15.98 -30.98
C GLU A 341 57.70 -17.46 -31.02
N LYS A 342 56.85 -18.43 -31.40
CA LYS A 342 57.26 -19.82 -31.56
C LYS A 342 58.03 -20.13 -32.87
N SER A 343 58.02 -19.20 -33.83
CA SER A 343 58.75 -19.43 -35.09
C SER A 343 60.20 -19.02 -35.07
N GLY A 344 60.68 -18.38 -33.98
CA GLY A 344 62.10 -17.98 -33.84
C GLY A 344 63.03 -19.02 -33.19
N ALA A 345 62.51 -20.21 -32.80
CA ALA A 345 63.30 -21.20 -32.08
C ALA A 345 63.68 -22.43 -32.90
N VAL A 346 63.62 -22.41 -34.24
CA VAL A 346 64.06 -23.51 -35.09
C VAL A 346 64.96 -22.95 -36.21
N SER A 347 66.14 -22.50 -35.84
CA SER A 347 67.28 -22.48 -36.71
C SER A 347 68.56 -22.24 -35.90
N ASP A 348 69.06 -23.31 -35.32
CA ASP A 348 70.49 -23.57 -35.13
C ASP A 348 70.64 -24.98 -34.52
N ALA A 349 70.76 -26.01 -35.41
CA ALA A 349 71.40 -27.26 -35.13
C ALA A 349 71.98 -27.81 -36.44
#